data_450321810760231945a0e69eb1bc3201
#
_entry.id   450321810760231945a0e69eb1bc3201
#
_cell.length_a   1.000
_cell.length_b   1.000
_cell.length_c   1.000
_cell.angle_alpha   90.00
_cell.angle_beta   90.00
_cell.angle_gamma   90.00
#
_symmetry.space_group_name_H-M   'P 1'
#
loop_
_entity.id
_entity.type
_entity.pdbx_description
1 polymer ?
#
loop_
_entity_poly.entity_id
_entity_poly.type
_entity_poly.pdbx_seq_one_letter_code
_entity_poly.pdbx_strand_id
1 'polypeptide(L)'
;DGDLDIVSASHDDDTIAWYENNGAANPTWTTANIITNADGAWDVHIADVDHDGDFDIISSSVNDDTIRWHENSGTANPTFTTTTVATSADSPYDIFAADMDNDGDLDILSASYSDNTIALYESDIDVSRSNAPYKNIAQVDDDYTAISSTSVTFAPGETVKTFTVTVKEDLILENDEAVQVVLSNPTNATLGDSSGIVVIADDDTTVWTATD
;
A
#
# COMPACT_ATOMS: atom_id res chain seq x y z
N ASP A 1 2.61 -17.26 10.81
CA ASP A 1 3.09 -18.57 11.22
C ASP A 1 2.52 -19.69 10.33
N GLY A 2 1.44 -19.41 9.54
CA GLY A 2 0.81 -20.31 8.57
C GLY A 2 -0.51 -20.89 9.05
N ASP A 3 -0.95 -20.58 10.23
CA ASP A 3 -2.24 -20.97 10.78
C ASP A 3 -3.28 -19.85 10.55
N LEU A 4 -4.55 -20.21 10.47
CA LEU A 4 -5.60 -19.20 10.29
C LEU A 4 -5.99 -18.60 11.64
N ASP A 5 -5.84 -17.30 11.75
CA ASP A 5 -6.23 -16.49 12.89
C ASP A 5 -7.63 -15.88 12.72
N ILE A 6 -8.12 -15.24 13.76
CA ILE A 6 -9.40 -14.55 13.75
C ILE A 6 -9.18 -13.08 14.11
N VAL A 7 -9.88 -12.19 13.43
CA VAL A 7 -10.01 -10.78 13.81
C VAL A 7 -11.48 -10.48 14.10
N SER A 8 -11.76 -9.66 15.09
CA SER A 8 -13.12 -9.25 15.44
C SER A 8 -13.24 -7.74 15.66
N ALA A 9 -14.38 -7.20 15.25
CA ALA A 9 -14.90 -5.92 15.72
C ALA A 9 -15.97 -6.20 16.78
N SER A 10 -15.85 -5.58 17.95
CA SER A 10 -16.76 -5.77 19.06
C SER A 10 -17.39 -4.43 19.47
N HIS A 11 -18.68 -4.27 19.11
CA HIS A 11 -19.40 -3.01 19.19
C HIS A 11 -19.57 -2.48 20.62
N ASP A 12 -19.89 -3.39 21.58
CA ASP A 12 -20.30 -2.96 22.94
C ASP A 12 -19.12 -2.71 23.87
N ASP A 13 -17.93 -3.17 23.51
CA ASP A 13 -16.69 -2.94 24.27
C ASP A 13 -15.63 -2.14 23.46
N ASP A 14 -16.03 -1.58 22.33
CA ASP A 14 -15.24 -0.65 21.51
C ASP A 14 -13.88 -1.22 21.09
N THR A 15 -13.82 -2.55 20.88
CA THR A 15 -12.55 -3.26 20.71
C THR A 15 -12.41 -3.86 19.31
N ILE A 16 -11.25 -3.66 18.71
CA ILE A 16 -10.74 -4.49 17.62
C ILE A 16 -9.72 -5.44 18.21
N ALA A 17 -9.91 -6.75 18.02
CA ALA A 17 -9.06 -7.77 18.60
C ALA A 17 -8.62 -8.82 17.57
N TRP A 18 -7.38 -9.31 17.73
CA TRP A 18 -6.80 -10.43 17.03
C TRP A 18 -6.70 -11.63 17.97
N TYR A 19 -7.00 -12.81 17.44
CA TYR A 19 -6.94 -14.08 18.15
C TYR A 19 -6.00 -15.02 17.40
N GLU A 20 -4.82 -15.21 17.96
CA GLU A 20 -3.81 -16.11 17.42
C GLU A 20 -4.20 -17.57 17.62
N ASN A 21 -4.17 -18.33 16.57
CA ASN A 21 -4.33 -19.77 16.55
C ASN A 21 -2.98 -20.46 16.87
N ASN A 22 -2.97 -21.44 17.74
CA ASN A 22 -1.74 -22.17 18.08
C ASN A 22 -1.42 -23.35 17.13
N GLY A 23 -2.09 -23.47 15.99
CA GLY A 23 -1.85 -24.50 14.97
C GLY A 23 -2.21 -25.93 15.37
N ALA A 24 -2.81 -26.15 16.52
CA ALA A 24 -3.20 -27.49 16.95
C ALA A 24 -4.50 -27.97 16.28
N ALA A 25 -4.68 -29.30 16.14
CA ALA A 25 -5.92 -29.89 15.61
C ALA A 25 -7.19 -29.48 16.39
N ASN A 26 -7.06 -29.17 17.68
CA ASN A 26 -8.05 -28.49 18.50
C ASN A 26 -7.41 -27.20 19.00
N PRO A 27 -7.55 -26.06 18.27
CA PRO A 27 -6.82 -24.86 18.55
C PRO A 27 -7.20 -24.23 19.90
N THR A 28 -6.21 -23.63 20.53
CA THR A 28 -6.40 -22.64 21.59
C THR A 28 -6.04 -21.27 21.02
N TRP A 29 -6.72 -20.25 21.49
CA TRP A 29 -6.65 -18.90 21.00
C TRP A 29 -6.02 -17.99 22.03
N THR A 30 -5.00 -17.23 21.60
CA THR A 30 -4.42 -16.15 22.40
C THR A 30 -4.96 -14.83 21.89
N THR A 31 -5.62 -14.06 22.77
CA THR A 31 -6.24 -12.78 22.39
C THR A 31 -5.27 -11.64 22.60
N ALA A 32 -5.16 -10.77 21.60
CA ALA A 32 -4.51 -9.47 21.71
C ALA A 32 -5.47 -8.37 21.22
N ASN A 33 -5.67 -7.34 22.03
CA ASN A 33 -6.43 -6.17 21.60
C ASN A 33 -5.53 -5.27 20.74
N ILE A 34 -5.99 -4.96 19.53
CA ILE A 34 -5.34 -4.01 18.63
C ILE A 34 -5.61 -2.59 19.10
N ILE A 35 -6.89 -2.26 19.29
CA ILE A 35 -7.34 -1.02 19.94
C ILE A 35 -8.56 -1.29 20.82
N THR A 36 -8.80 -0.41 21.82
CA THR A 36 -9.92 -0.49 22.78
C THR A 36 -10.70 0.82 22.88
N ASN A 37 -10.66 1.60 21.79
CA ASN A 37 -11.34 2.90 21.68
C ASN A 37 -11.94 3.09 20.27
N ALA A 38 -12.36 2.00 19.65
CA ALA A 38 -13.12 2.00 18.39
C ALA A 38 -14.61 2.11 18.73
N ASP A 39 -15.10 3.31 19.06
CA ASP A 39 -16.47 3.53 19.59
C ASP A 39 -17.52 2.97 18.63
N GLY A 40 -18.17 1.89 19.06
CA GLY A 40 -19.07 1.12 18.22
C GLY A 40 -18.36 0.38 17.07
N ALA A 41 -17.25 -0.30 17.35
CA ALA A 41 -16.55 -1.12 16.36
C ALA A 41 -17.51 -2.06 15.61
N TRP A 42 -17.54 -2.02 14.29
CA TRP A 42 -18.60 -2.66 13.51
C TRP A 42 -18.08 -3.68 12.50
N ASP A 43 -17.19 -3.27 11.61
CA ASP A 43 -16.67 -4.11 10.56
C ASP A 43 -15.14 -4.17 10.57
N VAL A 44 -14.58 -5.28 10.08
CA VAL A 44 -13.15 -5.45 9.86
C VAL A 44 -12.91 -6.10 8.50
N HIS A 45 -11.99 -5.55 7.74
CA HIS A 45 -11.51 -6.10 6.48
C HIS A 45 -10.02 -6.39 6.57
N ILE A 46 -9.56 -7.46 5.94
CA ILE A 46 -8.17 -7.90 5.97
C ILE A 46 -7.60 -7.80 4.56
N ALA A 47 -6.53 -7.07 4.40
CA ALA A 47 -5.81 -6.89 3.13
C ALA A 47 -4.34 -6.57 3.41
N ASP A 48 -3.47 -6.82 2.48
CA ASP A 48 -2.08 -6.34 2.45
C ASP A 48 -2.11 -4.93 1.84
N VAL A 49 -2.34 -3.91 2.71
CA VAL A 49 -2.67 -2.54 2.26
C VAL A 49 -1.44 -1.83 1.73
N ASP A 50 -0.27 -2.05 2.33
CA ASP A 50 0.99 -1.42 1.92
C ASP A 50 1.90 -2.33 1.10
N HIS A 51 1.38 -3.50 0.70
CA HIS A 51 2.07 -4.48 -0.13
C HIS A 51 3.41 -4.96 0.45
N ASP A 52 3.54 -4.99 1.78
CA ASP A 52 4.74 -5.49 2.46
C ASP A 52 4.77 -7.02 2.58
N GLY A 53 3.69 -7.70 2.20
CA GLY A 53 3.51 -9.15 2.20
C GLY A 53 2.84 -9.68 3.46
N ASP A 54 2.50 -8.84 4.41
CA ASP A 54 1.79 -9.17 5.62
C ASP A 54 0.36 -8.61 5.58
N PHE A 55 -0.59 -9.33 6.14
CA PHE A 55 -1.98 -8.86 6.13
C PHE A 55 -2.22 -7.83 7.23
N ASP A 56 -2.77 -6.71 6.83
CA ASP A 56 -3.25 -5.64 7.68
C ASP A 56 -4.74 -5.77 8.02
N ILE A 57 -5.20 -4.91 8.91
CA ILE A 57 -6.59 -4.85 9.32
C ILE A 57 -7.12 -3.44 9.07
N ILE A 58 -8.22 -3.34 8.37
CA ILE A 58 -9.01 -2.12 8.25
C ILE A 58 -10.21 -2.28 9.17
N SER A 59 -10.58 -1.26 9.91
CA SER A 59 -11.75 -1.28 10.80
C SER A 59 -12.65 -0.07 10.63
N SER A 60 -13.96 -0.28 10.84
CA SER A 60 -14.94 0.79 10.94
C SER A 60 -15.51 0.89 12.36
N SER A 61 -15.87 2.11 12.76
CA SER A 61 -16.51 2.42 14.05
C SER A 61 -17.69 3.35 13.81
N VAL A 62 -18.91 2.87 14.11
CA VAL A 62 -20.15 3.53 13.70
C VAL A 62 -20.59 4.67 14.60
N ASN A 63 -20.09 4.78 15.84
CA ASN A 63 -20.45 5.83 16.78
C ASN A 63 -19.50 7.03 16.75
N ASP A 64 -18.24 6.83 16.35
CA ASP A 64 -17.26 7.90 16.20
C ASP A 64 -16.94 8.22 14.73
N ASP A 65 -17.72 7.64 13.78
CA ASP A 65 -17.66 7.92 12.33
C ASP A 65 -16.27 7.69 11.74
N THR A 66 -15.54 6.70 12.26
CA THR A 66 -14.11 6.55 11.96
C THR A 66 -13.82 5.28 11.17
N ILE A 67 -12.91 5.41 10.20
CA ILE A 67 -12.24 4.29 9.53
C ILE A 67 -10.77 4.34 9.91
N ARG A 68 -10.21 3.19 10.29
CA ARG A 68 -8.81 3.05 10.70
C ARG A 68 -8.13 1.92 9.94
N TRP A 69 -6.87 2.11 9.64
CA TRP A 69 -5.95 1.09 9.17
C TRP A 69 -4.99 0.72 10.30
N HIS A 70 -4.79 -0.56 10.50
CA HIS A 70 -3.89 -1.14 11.50
C HIS A 70 -2.82 -1.93 10.76
N GLU A 71 -1.68 -1.29 10.51
CA GLU A 71 -0.51 -1.84 9.85
C GLU A 71 0.11 -2.94 10.71
N ASN A 72 0.31 -4.10 10.12
CA ASN A 72 0.96 -5.26 10.73
C ASN A 72 2.48 -5.13 10.64
N SER A 73 3.19 -5.39 11.72
CA SER A 73 4.67 -5.31 11.76
C SER A 73 5.40 -6.47 11.07
N GLY A 74 4.71 -7.46 10.51
CA GLY A 74 5.28 -8.61 9.82
C GLY A 74 6.13 -9.55 10.68
N THR A 75 6.04 -9.46 11.99
CA THR A 75 6.81 -10.32 12.89
C THR A 75 5.98 -11.53 13.34
N ALA A 76 6.65 -12.60 13.81
CA ALA A 76 5.98 -13.79 14.32
C ALA A 76 5.03 -13.55 15.51
N ASN A 77 5.18 -12.44 16.22
CA ASN A 77 4.23 -11.90 17.20
C ASN A 77 3.92 -10.47 16.76
N PRO A 78 2.94 -10.26 15.87
CA PRO A 78 2.72 -8.97 15.25
C PRO A 78 2.31 -7.90 16.27
N THR A 79 2.77 -6.70 16.01
CA THR A 79 2.26 -5.48 16.62
C THR A 79 1.58 -4.66 15.54
N PHE A 80 0.55 -3.92 15.90
CA PHE A 80 -0.21 -3.13 14.96
C PHE A 80 -0.01 -1.64 15.22
N THR A 81 0.30 -0.91 14.14
CA THR A 81 0.36 0.55 14.15
C THR A 81 -0.95 1.08 13.59
N THR A 82 -1.69 1.88 14.36
CA THR A 82 -3.00 2.38 13.94
C THR A 82 -2.90 3.76 13.33
N THR A 83 -3.41 3.89 12.10
CA THR A 83 -3.58 5.16 11.39
C THR A 83 -5.06 5.41 11.13
N THR A 84 -5.50 6.65 11.32
CA THR A 84 -6.88 7.05 11.01
C THR A 84 -6.98 7.45 9.55
N VAL A 85 -7.82 6.74 8.80
CA VAL A 85 -8.10 7.00 7.38
C VAL A 85 -9.15 8.11 7.23
N ALA A 86 -10.24 8.02 8.01
CA ALA A 86 -11.30 9.00 7.99
C ALA A 86 -11.93 9.20 9.37
N THR A 87 -12.49 10.39 9.61
CA THR A 87 -13.23 10.75 10.85
C THR A 87 -14.60 11.37 10.55
N SER A 88 -15.13 11.11 9.36
CA SER A 88 -16.40 11.67 8.89
C SER A 88 -17.18 10.71 8.00
N ALA A 89 -16.95 9.41 8.20
CA ALA A 89 -17.72 8.35 7.54
C ALA A 89 -18.99 8.09 8.34
N ASP A 90 -20.05 8.88 8.15
CA ASP A 90 -21.25 8.92 9.00
C ASP A 90 -21.92 7.53 9.17
N SER A 91 -21.60 6.86 10.28
CA SER A 91 -21.94 5.46 10.58
C SER A 91 -21.48 4.46 9.49
N PRO A 92 -20.18 4.18 9.36
CA PRO A 92 -19.65 3.24 8.36
C PRO A 92 -19.95 1.79 8.75
N TYR A 93 -20.89 1.16 8.03
CA TYR A 93 -21.35 -0.20 8.33
C TYR A 93 -20.61 -1.29 7.53
N ASP A 94 -19.94 -0.93 6.45
CA ASP A 94 -19.22 -1.88 5.60
C ASP A 94 -17.99 -1.21 5.03
N ILE A 95 -16.88 -1.93 4.99
CA ILE A 95 -15.60 -1.48 4.44
C ILE A 95 -15.00 -2.54 3.53
N PHE A 96 -14.30 -2.11 2.51
CA PHE A 96 -13.64 -2.99 1.55
C PHE A 96 -12.35 -2.34 1.04
N ALA A 97 -11.35 -3.15 0.70
CA ALA A 97 -10.13 -2.69 0.07
C ALA A 97 -10.02 -3.24 -1.35
N ALA A 98 -9.69 -2.38 -2.31
CA ALA A 98 -9.42 -2.74 -3.70
C ALA A 98 -8.65 -1.61 -4.39
N ASP A 99 -7.81 -1.94 -5.36
CA ASP A 99 -7.21 -0.99 -6.30
C ASP A 99 -8.30 -0.50 -7.27
N MET A 100 -8.83 0.70 -7.03
CA MET A 100 -10.00 1.23 -7.74
C MET A 100 -9.63 2.03 -8.99
N ASP A 101 -8.44 2.60 -9.03
CA ASP A 101 -7.97 3.43 -10.15
C ASP A 101 -6.84 2.77 -10.97
N ASN A 102 -6.38 1.58 -10.56
CA ASN A 102 -5.32 0.77 -11.15
C ASN A 102 -3.95 1.45 -11.08
N ASP A 103 -3.67 2.12 -9.98
CA ASP A 103 -2.34 2.66 -9.68
C ASP A 103 -1.43 1.66 -8.95
N GLY A 104 -2.01 0.59 -8.43
CA GLY A 104 -1.33 -0.52 -7.75
C GLY A 104 -1.51 -0.50 -6.24
N ASP A 105 -2.04 0.58 -5.66
CA ASP A 105 -2.33 0.70 -4.24
C ASP A 105 -3.74 0.20 -3.92
N LEU A 106 -3.95 -0.28 -2.70
CA LEU A 106 -5.29 -0.64 -2.26
C LEU A 106 -5.99 0.56 -1.65
N ASP A 107 -7.06 0.99 -2.32
CA ASP A 107 -7.97 2.00 -1.81
C ASP A 107 -8.97 1.41 -0.82
N ILE A 108 -9.51 2.26 0.04
CA ILE A 108 -10.54 1.86 0.99
C ILE A 108 -11.89 2.44 0.56
N LEU A 109 -12.88 1.56 0.45
CA LEU A 109 -14.27 1.94 0.24
C LEU A 109 -15.05 1.79 1.54
N SER A 110 -15.98 2.70 1.78
CA SER A 110 -16.95 2.55 2.86
C SER A 110 -18.39 2.76 2.39
N ALA A 111 -19.31 2.05 3.06
CA ALA A 111 -20.74 2.29 2.97
C ALA A 111 -21.22 2.91 4.28
N SER A 112 -21.56 4.20 4.24
CA SER A 112 -22.03 4.99 5.38
C SER A 112 -23.55 5.04 5.40
N TYR A 113 -24.15 4.58 6.50
CA TYR A 113 -25.60 4.38 6.63
C TYR A 113 -26.35 5.70 6.84
N SER A 114 -25.82 6.59 7.69
CA SER A 114 -26.61 7.75 8.15
C SER A 114 -26.70 8.86 7.10
N ASP A 115 -25.68 9.01 6.26
CA ASP A 115 -25.66 9.99 5.16
C ASP A 115 -25.96 9.39 3.79
N ASN A 116 -26.19 8.06 3.70
CA ASN A 116 -26.42 7.30 2.46
C ASN A 116 -25.27 7.44 1.43
N THR A 117 -24.05 7.49 1.88
CA THR A 117 -22.85 7.68 1.05
C THR A 117 -22.09 6.38 0.85
N ILE A 118 -21.60 6.16 -0.37
CA ILE A 118 -20.45 5.29 -0.64
C ILE A 118 -19.26 6.21 -0.84
N ALA A 119 -18.24 6.09 -0.01
CA ALA A 119 -17.02 6.89 -0.09
C ALA A 119 -15.84 6.03 -0.53
N LEU A 120 -14.96 6.63 -1.33
CA LEU A 120 -13.66 6.12 -1.71
C LEU A 120 -12.61 6.96 -1.00
N TYR A 121 -11.68 6.30 -0.34
CA TYR A 121 -10.48 6.88 0.25
C TYR A 121 -9.31 6.34 -0.56
N GLU A 122 -8.87 7.16 -1.50
CA GLU A 122 -7.72 6.85 -2.34
C GLU A 122 -6.46 6.78 -1.47
N SER A 123 -5.73 5.70 -1.64
CA SER A 123 -4.43 5.51 -1.02
C SER A 123 -3.35 6.08 -1.94
N ASP A 124 -2.40 6.77 -1.37
CA ASP A 124 -1.17 7.18 -2.04
C ASP A 124 -0.02 6.65 -1.15
N ILE A 125 -0.18 5.37 -0.77
CA ILE A 125 0.84 4.69 0.03
C ILE A 125 1.99 4.41 -0.90
N ASP A 126 3.12 5.03 -0.61
CA ASP A 126 4.36 4.69 -1.28
C ASP A 126 4.66 3.19 -1.06
N VAL A 127 4.32 2.38 -2.04
CA VAL A 127 4.55 0.92 -2.06
C VAL A 127 6.05 0.55 -2.04
N SER A 128 6.92 1.54 -1.90
CA SER A 128 8.36 1.36 -1.73
C SER A 128 8.75 0.50 -0.52
N ARG A 129 7.79 0.19 0.37
CA ARG A 129 8.00 -0.65 1.55
C ARG A 129 7.64 -2.13 1.36
N SER A 130 7.05 -2.52 0.23
CA SER A 130 6.59 -3.89 0.02
C SER A 130 7.71 -4.85 -0.38
N ASN A 131 7.60 -6.12 0.01
CA ASN A 131 8.47 -7.23 -0.40
C ASN A 131 8.20 -7.75 -1.82
N ALA A 132 7.39 -7.06 -2.61
CA ALA A 132 7.14 -7.40 -3.99
C ALA A 132 8.44 -7.38 -4.83
N PRO A 133 8.56 -8.17 -5.91
CA PRO A 133 9.76 -8.19 -6.75
C PRO A 133 10.07 -6.86 -7.47
N TYR A 134 9.19 -5.84 -7.32
CA TYR A 134 9.36 -4.44 -7.76
C TYR A 134 9.06 -3.51 -6.58
N LYS A 135 9.90 -3.57 -5.59
CA LYS A 135 9.69 -3.05 -4.24
C LYS A 135 9.62 -1.55 -4.09
N ASN A 136 10.17 -0.80 -5.03
CA ASN A 136 10.31 0.64 -4.94
C ASN A 136 9.96 1.25 -6.27
N ILE A 137 8.95 2.10 -6.30
CA ILE A 137 8.67 2.95 -7.46
C ILE A 137 9.40 4.26 -7.22
N ALA A 138 10.36 4.54 -8.10
CA ALA A 138 11.13 5.77 -8.03
C ALA A 138 10.23 7.00 -8.17
N GLN A 139 10.39 7.95 -7.26
CA GLN A 139 9.57 9.14 -7.18
C GLN A 139 10.08 10.24 -8.13
N VAL A 140 9.13 10.88 -8.81
CA VAL A 140 9.46 12.07 -9.62
C VAL A 140 9.93 13.18 -8.70
N ASP A 141 11.04 13.81 -9.10
CA ASP A 141 11.69 14.91 -8.39
C ASP A 141 12.47 14.52 -7.11
N ASP A 142 12.34 13.30 -6.61
CA ASP A 142 13.21 12.73 -5.58
C ASP A 142 14.30 11.85 -6.24
N ASP A 143 13.95 10.80 -6.94
CA ASP A 143 14.89 9.81 -7.50
C ASP A 143 15.23 10.03 -8.97
N TYR A 144 14.32 10.64 -9.71
CA TYR A 144 14.57 10.97 -11.12
C TYR A 144 13.87 12.24 -11.58
N THR A 145 14.32 12.78 -12.68
CA THR A 145 13.66 13.91 -13.32
C THR A 145 12.58 13.42 -14.29
N ALA A 146 11.35 13.90 -14.10
CA ALA A 146 10.23 13.55 -14.97
C ALA A 146 10.57 13.71 -16.46
N ILE A 147 10.31 12.67 -17.24
CA ILE A 147 10.36 12.77 -18.70
C ILE A 147 9.01 13.37 -19.13
N SER A 148 9.00 14.66 -19.45
CA SER A 148 7.83 15.24 -20.13
C SER A 148 7.62 14.50 -21.46
N SER A 149 6.35 14.23 -21.84
CA SER A 149 5.99 13.46 -23.02
C SER A 149 6.81 13.89 -24.25
N THR A 150 7.66 12.99 -24.73
CA THR A 150 8.55 13.23 -25.87
C THR A 150 8.14 12.33 -27.02
N SER A 151 7.99 12.90 -28.23
CA SER A 151 7.73 12.09 -29.43
C SER A 151 8.99 11.37 -29.87
N VAL A 152 8.91 10.04 -29.97
CA VAL A 152 9.97 9.22 -30.56
C VAL A 152 9.65 9.00 -32.04
N THR A 153 10.49 9.51 -32.92
CA THR A 153 10.29 9.40 -34.38
C THR A 153 11.39 8.55 -35.00
N PHE A 154 11.01 7.53 -35.77
CA PHE A 154 11.92 6.69 -36.54
C PHE A 154 12.00 7.19 -37.96
N ALA A 155 13.21 7.40 -38.47
CA ALA A 155 13.46 7.68 -39.89
C ALA A 155 13.41 6.36 -40.71
N PRO A 156 13.20 6.42 -42.01
CA PRO A 156 13.22 5.23 -42.85
C PRO A 156 14.52 4.41 -42.68
N GLY A 157 14.37 3.14 -42.29
CA GLY A 157 15.50 2.21 -42.06
C GLY A 157 16.07 2.29 -40.64
N GLU A 158 15.56 3.14 -39.77
CA GLU A 158 15.96 3.25 -38.38
C GLU A 158 15.20 2.20 -37.53
N THR A 159 15.92 1.45 -36.69
CA THR A 159 15.37 0.33 -35.93
C THR A 159 15.54 0.50 -34.43
N VAL A 160 16.31 1.49 -33.95
CA VAL A 160 16.59 1.74 -32.55
C VAL A 160 16.49 3.23 -32.26
N LYS A 161 15.87 3.55 -31.15
CA LYS A 161 15.88 4.89 -30.52
C LYS A 161 16.21 4.74 -29.05
N THR A 162 16.95 5.69 -28.53
CA THR A 162 17.27 5.81 -27.11
C THR A 162 16.70 7.11 -26.56
N PHE A 163 16.32 7.09 -25.32
CA PHE A 163 16.00 8.26 -24.50
C PHE A 163 16.74 8.12 -23.17
N THR A 164 16.92 9.22 -22.47
CA THR A 164 17.64 9.24 -21.20
C THR A 164 16.66 9.55 -20.08
N VAL A 165 16.67 8.74 -19.04
CA VAL A 165 16.11 9.04 -17.72
C VAL A 165 17.26 9.61 -16.90
N THR A 166 17.09 10.80 -16.33
CA THR A 166 18.09 11.39 -15.45
C THR A 166 17.77 11.00 -14.02
N VAL A 167 18.58 10.12 -13.45
CA VAL A 167 18.55 9.75 -12.04
C VAL A 167 19.13 10.90 -11.21
N LYS A 168 18.59 11.11 -10.04
CA LYS A 168 19.10 12.04 -9.04
C LYS A 168 19.88 11.24 -7.99
N GLU A 169 20.95 11.83 -7.53
CA GLU A 169 21.82 11.30 -6.50
C GLU A 169 21.52 12.01 -5.19
N ASP A 170 21.40 11.28 -4.09
CA ASP A 170 21.33 11.86 -2.76
C ASP A 170 22.25 11.12 -1.77
N LEU A 171 21.96 11.03 -0.51
CA LEU A 171 22.76 10.33 0.50
C LEU A 171 21.85 9.53 1.45
N ILE A 172 20.67 9.18 0.99
CA ILE A 172 19.69 8.42 1.75
C ILE A 172 19.83 6.96 1.34
N LEU A 173 20.14 6.09 2.30
CA LEU A 173 20.17 4.65 2.05
C LEU A 173 18.74 4.17 1.78
N GLU A 174 18.51 3.70 0.59
CA GLU A 174 17.20 3.25 0.10
C GLU A 174 17.28 1.81 -0.43
N ASN A 175 16.20 1.30 -0.94
CA ASN A 175 16.22 0.05 -1.69
C ASN A 175 16.28 0.37 -3.19
N ASP A 176 16.63 -0.64 -4.01
CA ASP A 176 16.55 -0.51 -5.48
C ASP A 176 15.13 -0.14 -5.91
N GLU A 177 14.99 0.84 -6.79
CA GLU A 177 13.72 1.40 -7.23
C GLU A 177 13.44 1.17 -8.71
N ALA A 178 12.18 1.23 -9.11
CA ALA A 178 11.76 0.99 -10.48
C ALA A 178 11.05 2.19 -11.10
N VAL A 179 11.44 2.56 -12.32
CA VAL A 179 10.74 3.52 -13.17
C VAL A 179 10.05 2.77 -14.29
N GLN A 180 8.74 2.91 -14.40
CA GLN A 180 8.02 2.40 -15.57
C GLN A 180 8.04 3.42 -16.70
N VAL A 181 8.40 2.96 -17.89
CA VAL A 181 8.36 3.75 -19.12
C VAL A 181 7.26 3.21 -20.03
N VAL A 182 6.32 4.07 -20.40
CA VAL A 182 5.16 3.69 -21.22
C VAL A 182 5.21 4.40 -22.57
N LEU A 183 5.05 3.63 -23.66
CA LEU A 183 4.86 4.14 -25.01
C LEU A 183 3.36 4.20 -25.33
N SER A 184 2.89 5.34 -25.84
CA SER A 184 1.49 5.54 -26.18
C SER A 184 1.32 6.25 -27.52
N ASN A 185 0.09 6.25 -28.05
CA ASN A 185 -0.33 7.00 -29.24
C ASN A 185 0.55 6.76 -30.50
N PRO A 186 0.80 5.51 -30.94
CA PRO A 186 1.58 5.24 -32.11
C PRO A 186 0.91 5.80 -33.39
N THR A 187 1.69 6.38 -34.26
CA THR A 187 1.22 6.87 -35.60
C THR A 187 1.95 6.10 -36.67
N ASN A 188 1.19 5.48 -37.59
CA ASN A 188 1.70 4.63 -38.68
C ASN A 188 2.52 3.42 -38.17
N ALA A 189 2.26 2.95 -36.96
CA ALA A 189 2.91 1.81 -36.34
C ALA A 189 1.93 1.10 -35.39
N THR A 190 2.31 -0.11 -34.98
CA THR A 190 1.66 -0.84 -33.87
C THR A 190 2.68 -1.06 -32.77
N LEU A 191 2.25 -0.97 -31.50
CA LEU A 191 3.09 -1.31 -30.36
C LEU A 191 3.02 -2.83 -30.15
N GLY A 192 4.14 -3.50 -30.17
CA GLY A 192 4.25 -4.91 -29.82
C GLY A 192 4.37 -5.09 -28.31
N ASP A 193 5.17 -4.24 -27.68
CA ASP A 193 5.22 -4.03 -26.25
C ASP A 193 5.17 -2.51 -26.01
N SER A 194 4.36 -2.08 -25.06
CA SER A 194 4.14 -0.67 -24.79
C SER A 194 4.81 -0.18 -23.51
N SER A 195 5.40 -1.07 -22.71
CA SER A 195 6.01 -0.71 -21.43
C SER A 195 7.36 -1.37 -21.22
N GLY A 196 8.20 -0.70 -20.47
CA GLY A 196 9.50 -1.21 -20.00
C GLY A 196 9.80 -0.69 -18.61
N ILE A 197 10.61 -1.43 -17.86
CA ILE A 197 11.03 -1.07 -16.51
C ILE A 197 12.53 -0.75 -16.53
N VAL A 198 12.91 0.34 -15.86
CA VAL A 198 14.29 0.71 -15.55
C VAL A 198 14.44 0.62 -14.04
N VAL A 199 15.45 -0.09 -13.55
CA VAL A 199 15.76 -0.16 -12.12
C VAL A 199 16.86 0.87 -11.81
N ILE A 200 16.62 1.70 -10.80
CA ILE A 200 17.59 2.56 -10.15
C ILE A 200 18.15 1.77 -8.97
N ALA A 201 19.44 1.47 -8.98
CA ALA A 201 20.09 0.80 -7.89
C ALA A 201 20.61 1.84 -6.90
N ASP A 202 20.31 1.65 -5.59
CA ASP A 202 20.89 2.44 -4.52
C ASP A 202 22.39 2.17 -4.41
N ASP A 203 23.22 3.23 -4.37
CA ASP A 203 24.67 3.14 -4.18
C ASP A 203 25.16 3.81 -2.88
N ASP A 204 24.23 4.19 -2.02
CA ASP A 204 24.52 4.78 -0.72
C ASP A 204 24.87 3.74 0.35
N THR A 205 25.63 4.17 1.32
CA THR A 205 26.07 3.31 2.43
C THR A 205 25.80 4.01 3.77
N THR A 206 25.35 3.23 4.76
CA THR A 206 25.17 3.74 6.11
C THR A 206 26.51 4.23 6.67
N VAL A 207 26.70 5.53 6.82
CA VAL A 207 27.87 6.10 7.47
C VAL A 207 27.61 6.21 8.97
N TRP A 208 28.20 5.34 9.76
CA TRP A 208 28.24 5.47 11.23
C TRP A 208 29.26 6.54 11.60
N THR A 209 28.79 7.73 11.98
CA THR A 209 29.67 8.72 12.65
C THR A 209 29.71 8.39 14.13
N ALA A 210 30.86 7.87 14.59
CA ALA A 210 31.15 7.81 16.00
C ALA A 210 31.38 9.25 16.50
N THR A 211 30.49 9.76 17.33
CA THR A 211 30.76 10.95 18.14
C THR A 211 31.42 10.52 19.44
N ASP A 212 32.67 10.97 19.65
CA ASP A 212 33.40 10.86 20.90
C ASP A 212 32.72 11.66 22.05
#